data_0716ddf1c917e3b24bedeb590072c978
#
_entry.id   0716ddf1c917e3b24bedeb590072c978
#
_cell.length_a   1.000
_cell.length_b   1.000
_cell.length_c   1.000
_cell.angle_alpha   90.00
_cell.angle_beta   90.00
_cell.angle_gamma   90.00
#
_symmetry.space_group_name_H-M   'P 1'
#
loop_
_entity.id
_entity.type
_entity.pdbx_description
1 polymer ?
#
loop_
_entity_poly.entity_id
_entity_poly.type
_entity_poly.pdbx_seq_one_letter_code
_entity_poly.pdbx_strand_id
1 'polypeptide(L)'
;MIQFLRKSFIKKGIFFFVLFVPEVVFCQLFEGRVIVHENNNSGVSFVNVGIIGKNVGTVTDQSGNFSIDLDKIYDKDSIRFSMIGYESRSFLVRAFKDNAIKTIYLGPKSYSLTEVKIVYHKAREVRLGTPVISDALKSGFAENNLGSELGVKINTRETVKLEDINLNVAICTYDSVTYRLNIYKTVDNIEYKNILTQPIYISFSKDKIDKPITLALGKYSIIVEGDILVTLELYKDLGQGKLLFYTQYFTGFTYHKKTSEGKWTKAPGEIGMYLHGQVIKR
;
A
#
# COMPACT_ATOMS: atom_id res chain seq x y z
N MET A 1 -21.02 68.67 -63.33
CA MET A 1 -21.82 68.62 -62.08
C MET A 1 -22.34 67.19 -61.99
N ILE A 2 -21.52 66.27 -61.39
CA ILE A 2 -21.83 64.85 -61.26
C ILE A 2 -21.62 64.48 -59.81
N GLN A 3 -22.70 64.10 -59.09
CA GLN A 3 -22.68 63.65 -57.72
C GLN A 3 -22.25 62.18 -57.69
N PHE A 4 -21.23 61.87 -56.93
CA PHE A 4 -20.83 60.50 -56.61
C PHE A 4 -21.54 60.00 -55.35
N LEU A 5 -22.43 59.05 -55.53
CA LEU A 5 -23.04 58.29 -54.41
C LEU A 5 -22.05 57.25 -53.87
N ARG A 6 -21.64 57.46 -52.62
CA ARG A 6 -20.84 56.50 -51.86
C ARG A 6 -21.76 55.46 -51.17
N LYS A 7 -21.81 54.23 -51.68
CA LYS A 7 -22.47 53.11 -51.01
C LYS A 7 -21.60 52.63 -49.86
N SER A 8 -22.09 52.79 -48.63
CA SER A 8 -21.48 52.19 -47.43
C SER A 8 -21.88 50.72 -47.31
N PHE A 9 -20.90 49.82 -47.43
CA PHE A 9 -21.09 48.40 -47.12
C PHE A 9 -20.91 48.15 -45.60
N ILE A 10 -22.02 47.96 -44.89
CA ILE A 10 -22.00 47.47 -43.51
C ILE A 10 -21.73 45.97 -43.55
N LYS A 11 -20.49 45.54 -43.24
CA LYS A 11 -20.15 44.16 -42.97
C LYS A 11 -20.77 43.74 -41.62
N LYS A 12 -21.84 42.94 -41.62
CA LYS A 12 -22.35 42.25 -40.43
C LYS A 12 -21.36 41.19 -40.03
N GLY A 13 -20.49 41.49 -39.08
CA GLY A 13 -19.64 40.49 -38.38
C GLY A 13 -20.53 39.69 -37.45
N ILE A 14 -20.72 38.38 -37.76
CA ILE A 14 -21.30 37.43 -36.82
C ILE A 14 -20.23 37.17 -35.73
N PHE A 15 -20.45 37.71 -34.55
CA PHE A 15 -19.61 37.44 -33.38
C PHE A 15 -20.06 36.08 -32.77
N PHE A 16 -19.30 35.02 -33.04
CA PHE A 16 -19.57 33.69 -32.49
C PHE A 16 -19.10 33.70 -31.02
N PHE A 17 -20.02 33.91 -30.10
CA PHE A 17 -19.75 33.87 -28.65
C PHE A 17 -19.66 32.39 -28.22
N VAL A 18 -18.43 31.84 -28.14
CA VAL A 18 -18.20 30.50 -27.58
C VAL A 18 -18.42 30.58 -26.08
N LEU A 19 -19.57 30.11 -25.62
CA LEU A 19 -19.85 29.90 -24.21
C LEU A 19 -18.92 28.78 -23.71
N PHE A 20 -17.83 29.16 -23.06
CA PHE A 20 -16.97 28.24 -22.31
C PHE A 20 -17.73 27.87 -21.03
N VAL A 21 -18.48 26.76 -21.08
CA VAL A 21 -19.07 26.18 -19.88
C VAL A 21 -17.94 25.40 -19.17
N PRO A 22 -17.48 25.82 -18.00
CA PRO A 22 -16.52 25.03 -17.25
C PRO A 22 -17.20 23.72 -16.88
N GLU A 23 -16.65 22.58 -17.33
CA GLU A 23 -17.04 21.27 -16.81
C GLU A 23 -16.67 21.24 -15.34
N VAL A 24 -17.67 21.39 -14.48
CA VAL A 24 -17.52 21.18 -13.04
C VAL A 24 -17.36 19.70 -12.85
N VAL A 25 -16.12 19.25 -12.69
CA VAL A 25 -15.80 17.89 -12.27
C VAL A 25 -16.32 17.72 -10.84
N PHE A 26 -17.48 17.12 -10.69
CA PHE A 26 -17.99 16.71 -9.38
C PHE A 26 -17.17 15.52 -8.91
N CYS A 27 -16.16 15.79 -8.08
CA CYS A 27 -15.53 14.77 -7.24
C CYS A 27 -16.61 14.18 -6.33
N GLN A 28 -16.93 12.92 -6.50
CA GLN A 28 -17.97 12.25 -5.73
C GLN A 28 -17.32 11.46 -4.59
N LEU A 29 -17.24 12.10 -3.42
CA LEU A 29 -16.71 11.49 -2.21
C LEU A 29 -17.71 10.46 -1.66
N PHE A 30 -17.23 9.22 -1.50
CA PHE A 30 -17.99 8.13 -0.89
C PHE A 30 -17.47 7.86 0.51
N GLU A 31 -18.37 7.87 1.48
CA GLU A 31 -18.08 7.61 2.87
C GLU A 31 -18.81 6.36 3.33
N GLY A 32 -18.17 5.60 4.21
CA GLY A 32 -18.76 4.39 4.79
C GLY A 32 -17.97 3.87 5.98
N ARG A 33 -18.39 2.71 6.46
CA ARG A 33 -17.79 2.07 7.62
C ARG A 33 -17.61 0.58 7.38
N VAL A 34 -16.45 0.06 7.77
CA VAL A 34 -16.16 -1.37 7.79
C VAL A 34 -16.34 -1.90 9.21
N ILE A 35 -17.14 -2.97 9.37
CA ILE A 35 -17.48 -3.56 10.67
C ILE A 35 -17.35 -5.08 10.62
N VAL A 36 -17.31 -5.72 11.78
CA VAL A 36 -17.48 -7.18 11.95
C VAL A 36 -18.87 -7.50 12.47
N HIS A 37 -19.42 -8.65 12.06
CA HIS A 37 -20.72 -9.12 12.58
C HIS A 37 -20.67 -9.52 14.06
N GLU A 38 -19.50 -10.00 14.48
CA GLU A 38 -19.24 -10.38 15.86
C GLU A 38 -18.92 -9.12 16.67
N ASN A 39 -19.22 -9.10 17.99
CA ASN A 39 -18.93 -7.98 18.88
C ASN A 39 -19.69 -6.66 18.59
N ASN A 40 -21.02 -6.69 18.53
CA ASN A 40 -21.87 -5.49 18.44
C ASN A 40 -21.56 -4.57 17.22
N ASN A 41 -21.21 -5.15 16.07
CA ASN A 41 -20.87 -4.37 14.87
C ASN A 41 -19.73 -3.37 15.10
N SER A 42 -18.69 -3.80 15.81
CA SER A 42 -17.50 -2.96 16.03
C SER A 42 -16.79 -2.64 14.71
N GLY A 43 -16.28 -1.42 14.62
CA GLY A 43 -15.50 -0.98 13.45
C GLY A 43 -14.19 -1.74 13.33
N VAL A 44 -13.80 -2.08 12.08
CA VAL A 44 -12.49 -2.67 11.79
C VAL A 44 -11.51 -1.56 11.43
N SER A 45 -10.51 -1.35 12.29
CA SER A 45 -9.49 -0.33 12.09
C SER A 45 -8.55 -0.70 10.96
N PHE A 46 -8.12 0.30 10.21
CA PHE A 46 -7.01 0.22 9.26
C PHE A 46 -7.20 -0.81 8.13
N VAL A 47 -8.44 -0.96 7.67
CA VAL A 47 -8.80 -1.76 6.49
C VAL A 47 -8.35 -1.03 5.24
N ASN A 48 -7.66 -1.72 4.34
CA ASN A 48 -7.34 -1.24 3.02
C ASN A 48 -8.61 -1.15 2.18
N VAL A 49 -8.85 0.01 1.59
CA VAL A 49 -9.97 0.30 0.69
C VAL A 49 -9.42 0.86 -0.60
N GLY A 50 -9.68 0.24 -1.74
CA GLY A 50 -9.15 0.76 -3.00
C GLY A 50 -9.68 0.07 -4.23
N ILE A 51 -9.48 0.71 -5.38
CA ILE A 51 -9.81 0.15 -6.68
C ILE A 51 -8.65 -0.72 -7.14
N ILE A 52 -8.93 -2.00 -7.37
CA ILE A 52 -7.92 -3.01 -7.71
C ILE A 52 -7.10 -2.57 -8.91
N GLY A 53 -5.77 -2.48 -8.72
CA GLY A 53 -4.81 -2.12 -9.76
C GLY A 53 -4.84 -0.64 -10.20
N LYS A 54 -5.56 0.22 -9.48
CA LYS A 54 -5.60 1.67 -9.71
C LYS A 54 -4.97 2.43 -8.53
N ASN A 55 -4.53 3.66 -8.78
CA ASN A 55 -3.99 4.52 -7.73
C ASN A 55 -5.10 5.33 -7.05
N VAL A 56 -6.19 4.67 -6.70
CA VAL A 56 -7.34 5.22 -5.98
C VAL A 56 -7.62 4.31 -4.80
N GLY A 57 -7.37 4.81 -3.60
CA GLY A 57 -7.52 4.02 -2.39
C GLY A 57 -7.25 4.85 -1.14
N THR A 58 -7.62 4.27 -0.02
CA THR A 58 -7.48 4.84 1.33
C THR A 58 -7.36 3.70 2.35
N VAL A 59 -7.32 4.04 3.63
CA VAL A 59 -7.36 3.11 4.75
C VAL A 59 -8.40 3.61 5.74
N THR A 60 -9.17 2.71 6.37
CA THR A 60 -10.13 3.12 7.40
C THR A 60 -9.43 3.69 8.63
N ASP A 61 -10.11 4.57 9.34
CA ASP A 61 -9.67 5.08 10.64
C ASP A 61 -9.75 4.01 11.76
N GLN A 62 -9.46 4.41 13.00
CA GLN A 62 -9.57 3.52 14.17
C GLN A 62 -10.99 3.02 14.44
N SER A 63 -12.01 3.73 13.99
CA SER A 63 -13.43 3.38 14.14
C SER A 63 -13.98 2.62 12.95
N GLY A 64 -13.14 2.32 11.95
CA GLY A 64 -13.53 1.62 10.72
C GLY A 64 -14.15 2.52 9.65
N ASN A 65 -14.18 3.85 9.82
CA ASN A 65 -14.73 4.75 8.83
C ASN A 65 -13.72 4.98 7.69
N PHE A 66 -14.23 5.16 6.48
CA PHE A 66 -13.42 5.51 5.30
C PHE A 66 -14.10 6.58 4.47
N SER A 67 -13.29 7.29 3.71
CA SER A 67 -13.70 8.22 2.69
C SER A 67 -12.85 8.01 1.45
N ILE A 68 -13.47 7.85 0.27
CA ILE A 68 -12.79 7.57 -1.00
C ILE A 68 -13.46 8.31 -2.14
N ASP A 69 -12.65 8.87 -3.03
CA ASP A 69 -13.12 9.51 -4.25
C ASP A 69 -13.28 8.50 -5.37
N LEU A 70 -14.50 8.37 -5.90
CA LEU A 70 -14.85 7.40 -6.93
C LEU A 70 -15.40 8.11 -8.18
N ASP A 71 -14.52 8.43 -9.13
CA ASP A 71 -14.88 8.96 -10.43
C ASP A 71 -15.67 7.90 -11.25
N LYS A 72 -16.52 8.37 -12.17
CA LYS A 72 -17.28 7.52 -13.12
C LYS A 72 -16.40 6.68 -14.05
N ILE A 73 -15.17 7.12 -14.30
CA ILE A 73 -14.19 6.38 -15.11
C ILE A 73 -13.91 4.97 -14.55
N TYR A 74 -14.14 4.77 -13.25
CA TYR A 74 -13.90 3.50 -12.57
C TYR A 74 -15.14 2.61 -12.42
N ASP A 75 -16.29 2.96 -12.99
CA ASP A 75 -17.55 2.23 -12.83
C ASP A 75 -17.48 0.75 -13.20
N LYS A 76 -16.56 0.37 -14.09
CA LYS A 76 -16.32 -1.02 -14.53
C LYS A 76 -15.23 -1.73 -13.74
N ASP A 77 -14.53 -1.03 -12.87
CA ASP A 77 -13.50 -1.60 -12.01
C ASP A 77 -14.11 -2.16 -10.71
N SER A 78 -13.31 -2.85 -9.90
CA SER A 78 -13.73 -3.39 -8.61
C SER A 78 -13.06 -2.64 -7.46
N ILE A 79 -13.84 -2.20 -6.49
CA ILE A 79 -13.37 -1.73 -5.19
C ILE A 79 -13.22 -2.92 -4.25
N ARG A 80 -12.10 -3.01 -3.54
CA ARG A 80 -11.80 -4.08 -2.57
C ARG A 80 -11.61 -3.49 -1.18
N PHE A 81 -12.09 -4.24 -0.20
CA PHE A 81 -11.87 -4.04 1.23
C PHE A 81 -11.06 -5.22 1.74
N SER A 82 -9.86 -4.96 2.26
CA SER A 82 -8.95 -6.03 2.69
C SER A 82 -8.24 -5.68 4.00
N MET A 83 -8.11 -6.67 4.89
CA MET A 83 -7.36 -6.57 6.13
C MET A 83 -6.77 -7.93 6.49
N ILE A 84 -5.55 -7.94 7.02
CA ILE A 84 -4.91 -9.17 7.52
C ILE A 84 -5.78 -9.74 8.64
N GLY A 85 -6.07 -11.04 8.56
CA GLY A 85 -6.94 -11.72 9.53
C GLY A 85 -8.41 -11.77 9.12
N TYR A 86 -8.79 -11.10 8.03
CA TYR A 86 -10.17 -11.04 7.54
C TYR A 86 -10.30 -11.52 6.10
N GLU A 87 -11.48 -11.98 5.74
CA GLU A 87 -11.86 -12.28 4.36
C GLU A 87 -12.09 -10.97 3.60
N SER A 88 -11.41 -10.81 2.47
CA SER A 88 -11.58 -9.62 1.63
C SER A 88 -12.96 -9.60 0.96
N ARG A 89 -13.54 -8.41 0.81
CA ARG A 89 -14.80 -8.19 0.08
C ARG A 89 -14.54 -7.27 -1.10
N SER A 90 -15.13 -7.60 -2.24
CA SER A 90 -15.02 -6.77 -3.44
C SER A 90 -16.40 -6.51 -4.04
N PHE A 91 -16.57 -5.33 -4.64
CA PHE A 91 -17.80 -4.89 -5.30
C PHE A 91 -17.43 -4.22 -6.62
N LEU A 92 -18.27 -4.35 -7.63
CA LEU A 92 -18.18 -3.51 -8.82
C LEU A 92 -18.41 -2.06 -8.40
N VAL A 93 -17.55 -1.13 -8.79
CA VAL A 93 -17.62 0.28 -8.35
C VAL A 93 -19.00 0.88 -8.65
N ARG A 94 -19.55 0.65 -9.85
CA ARG A 94 -20.89 1.09 -10.21
C ARG A 94 -21.95 0.57 -9.23
N ALA A 95 -21.96 -0.75 -8.97
CA ALA A 95 -22.93 -1.35 -8.05
C ALA A 95 -22.77 -0.84 -6.62
N PHE A 96 -21.52 -0.59 -6.19
CA PHE A 96 -21.22 0.01 -4.89
C PHE A 96 -21.82 1.41 -4.75
N LYS A 97 -21.70 2.24 -5.80
CA LYS A 97 -22.24 3.60 -5.86
C LYS A 97 -23.76 3.59 -5.93
N ASP A 98 -24.34 2.83 -6.88
CA ASP A 98 -25.78 2.80 -7.16
C ASP A 98 -26.58 2.30 -5.95
N ASN A 99 -26.05 1.32 -5.20
CA ASN A 99 -26.70 0.78 -3.99
C ASN A 99 -26.39 1.60 -2.73
N ALA A 100 -25.62 2.70 -2.83
CA ALA A 100 -25.20 3.55 -1.71
C ALA A 100 -24.71 2.73 -0.50
N ILE A 101 -23.83 1.73 -0.76
CA ILE A 101 -23.34 0.80 0.27
C ILE A 101 -22.44 1.57 1.23
N LYS A 102 -22.94 1.84 2.44
CA LYS A 102 -22.20 2.58 3.48
C LYS A 102 -21.58 1.68 4.54
N THR A 103 -22.04 0.44 4.66
CA THR A 103 -21.57 -0.52 5.66
C THR A 103 -21.03 -1.77 4.99
N ILE A 104 -19.77 -2.10 5.28
CA ILE A 104 -19.08 -3.28 4.76
C ILE A 104 -18.82 -4.24 5.91
N TYR A 105 -19.27 -5.48 5.78
CA TYR A 105 -19.03 -6.53 6.76
C TYR A 105 -17.82 -7.35 6.34
N LEU A 106 -16.79 -7.45 7.19
CA LEU A 106 -15.69 -8.38 7.05
C LEU A 106 -15.82 -9.51 8.05
N GLY A 107 -15.76 -10.75 7.57
CA GLY A 107 -15.69 -11.95 8.40
C GLY A 107 -14.25 -12.29 8.75
N PRO A 108 -13.99 -12.96 9.89
CA PRO A 108 -12.66 -13.46 10.20
C PRO A 108 -12.24 -14.51 9.18
N LYS A 109 -10.97 -14.49 8.81
CA LYS A 109 -10.40 -15.47 7.90
C LYS A 109 -9.91 -16.68 8.68
N SER A 110 -10.44 -17.85 8.33
CA SER A 110 -9.94 -19.11 8.87
C SER A 110 -8.60 -19.49 8.22
N TYR A 111 -7.60 -19.76 9.03
CA TYR A 111 -6.31 -20.27 8.59
C TYR A 111 -6.19 -21.74 8.99
N SER A 112 -5.95 -22.61 8.01
CA SER A 112 -5.53 -23.99 8.28
C SER A 112 -4.09 -23.97 8.76
N LEU A 113 -3.85 -24.26 10.02
CA LEU A 113 -2.49 -24.42 10.55
C LEU A 113 -1.97 -25.78 10.06
N THR A 114 -1.10 -25.77 9.07
CA THR A 114 -0.32 -26.95 8.75
C THR A 114 0.73 -27.13 9.85
N GLU A 115 0.64 -28.21 10.62
CA GLU A 115 1.63 -28.55 11.62
C GLU A 115 2.99 -28.76 10.93
N VAL A 116 3.91 -27.83 11.09
CA VAL A 116 5.29 -27.99 10.64
C VAL A 116 6.05 -28.63 11.79
N LYS A 117 6.30 -29.94 11.67
CA LYS A 117 7.12 -30.68 12.62
C LYS A 117 8.58 -30.20 12.47
N ILE A 118 8.99 -29.26 13.33
CA ILE A 118 10.35 -28.73 13.33
C ILE A 118 11.26 -29.77 13.98
N VAL A 119 12.02 -30.49 13.19
CA VAL A 119 13.09 -31.36 13.69
C VAL A 119 14.32 -30.46 13.88
N TYR A 120 14.66 -30.17 15.11
CA TYR A 120 15.85 -29.40 15.46
C TYR A 120 17.13 -30.19 15.17
N HIS A 121 17.66 -30.10 13.97
CA HIS A 121 19.08 -30.24 13.72
C HIS A 121 19.69 -28.84 13.81
N LYS A 122 20.95 -28.72 14.25
CA LYS A 122 21.71 -27.48 14.44
C LYS A 122 21.24 -26.38 13.45
N ALA A 123 20.41 -25.47 13.94
CA ALA A 123 19.76 -24.49 13.12
C ALA A 123 20.82 -23.57 12.48
N ARG A 124 20.81 -23.46 11.15
CA ARG A 124 21.71 -22.56 10.43
C ARG A 124 21.02 -21.18 10.32
N GLU A 125 21.64 -20.19 10.91
CA GLU A 125 21.21 -18.81 10.75
C GLU A 125 21.48 -18.30 9.34
N VAL A 126 20.55 -17.51 8.81
CA VAL A 126 20.66 -16.90 7.50
C VAL A 126 20.21 -15.45 7.57
N ARG A 127 20.87 -14.61 6.77
CA ARG A 127 20.40 -13.27 6.45
C ARG A 127 19.83 -13.26 5.04
N LEU A 128 18.65 -12.66 4.88
CA LEU A 128 17.88 -12.55 3.65
C LEU A 128 17.70 -11.07 3.32
N GLY A 129 17.99 -10.65 2.10
CA GLY A 129 17.97 -9.24 1.69
C GLY A 129 19.30 -8.53 1.92
N THR A 130 19.34 -7.22 1.69
CA THR A 130 20.58 -6.43 1.61
C THR A 130 20.66 -5.38 2.72
N PRO A 131 21.67 -5.44 3.60
CA PRO A 131 21.87 -4.47 4.69
C PRO A 131 22.57 -3.20 4.17
N VAL A 132 21.93 -2.49 3.22
CA VAL A 132 22.48 -1.27 2.62
C VAL A 132 22.60 -0.15 3.65
N ILE A 133 23.76 0.50 3.68
CA ILE A 133 24.08 1.69 4.51
C ILE A 133 24.75 2.79 3.67
N SER A 134 24.72 2.70 2.33
CA SER A 134 25.36 3.68 1.45
C SER A 134 24.55 4.98 1.43
N ASP A 135 25.25 6.10 1.59
CA ASP A 135 24.66 7.44 1.64
C ASP A 135 24.40 8.02 0.22
N ALA A 136 24.81 7.30 -0.84
CA ALA A 136 24.74 7.76 -2.22
C ALA A 136 23.31 7.95 -2.74
N LEU A 137 22.38 7.13 -2.27
CA LEU A 137 20.97 7.19 -2.68
C LEU A 137 20.06 6.93 -1.48
N LYS A 138 18.93 7.61 -1.47
CA LYS A 138 17.88 7.43 -0.47
C LYS A 138 16.53 7.32 -1.15
N SER A 139 15.74 6.34 -0.75
CA SER A 139 14.37 6.11 -1.24
C SER A 139 13.44 5.78 -0.08
N GLY A 140 12.16 6.14 -0.18
CA GLY A 140 11.23 5.88 0.91
C GLY A 140 9.88 6.56 0.73
N PHE A 141 9.24 6.85 1.84
CA PHE A 141 7.97 7.56 1.90
C PHE A 141 8.25 9.08 2.00
N ALA A 142 7.86 9.81 0.96
CA ALA A 142 7.97 11.27 0.89
C ALA A 142 6.60 11.96 0.86
N GLU A 143 5.54 11.17 0.68
CA GLU A 143 4.14 11.61 0.64
C GLU A 143 3.33 10.82 1.68
N ASN A 144 2.31 11.46 2.25
CA ASN A 144 1.42 10.85 3.25
C ASN A 144 0.21 10.17 2.59
N ASN A 145 0.46 9.28 1.63
CA ASN A 145 -0.57 8.55 0.90
C ASN A 145 -0.95 7.27 1.64
N LEU A 146 -2.14 7.23 2.23
CA LEU A 146 -2.64 6.07 2.97
C LEU A 146 -2.70 4.82 2.09
N GLY A 147 -2.22 3.71 2.66
CA GLY A 147 -2.11 2.43 1.97
C GLY A 147 -0.96 2.34 0.96
N SER A 148 -0.09 3.37 0.89
CA SER A 148 1.15 3.25 0.13
C SER A 148 2.07 2.22 0.77
N GLU A 149 2.74 1.45 -0.07
CA GLU A 149 3.70 0.42 0.36
C GLU A 149 5.03 0.56 -0.36
N LEU A 150 6.09 0.20 0.35
CA LEU A 150 7.45 0.18 -0.15
C LEU A 150 8.19 -1.01 0.44
N GLY A 151 8.98 -1.73 -0.38
CA GLY A 151 9.76 -2.87 0.11
C GLY A 151 10.62 -3.56 -0.93
N VAL A 152 11.10 -4.74 -0.59
CA VAL A 152 12.07 -5.50 -1.37
C VAL A 152 11.58 -6.92 -1.65
N LYS A 153 11.93 -7.43 -2.84
CA LYS A 153 11.71 -8.84 -3.17
C LYS A 153 12.93 -9.64 -2.74
N ILE A 154 12.69 -10.68 -1.96
CA ILE A 154 13.73 -11.56 -1.41
C ILE A 154 13.48 -12.98 -1.91
N ASN A 155 14.50 -13.63 -2.46
CA ASN A 155 14.43 -15.05 -2.79
C ASN A 155 14.98 -15.88 -1.63
N THR A 156 14.15 -16.76 -1.08
CA THR A 156 14.57 -17.74 -0.10
C THR A 156 14.74 -19.10 -0.78
N ARG A 157 15.98 -19.51 -0.95
CA ARG A 157 16.29 -20.82 -1.60
C ARG A 157 15.93 -22.03 -0.74
N GLU A 158 15.65 -21.78 0.53
CA GLU A 158 15.35 -22.80 1.55
C GLU A 158 14.13 -22.37 2.36
N THR A 159 13.53 -23.31 3.07
CA THR A 159 12.49 -22.99 4.04
C THR A 159 13.12 -22.32 5.26
N VAL A 160 12.71 -21.09 5.57
CA VAL A 160 13.27 -20.28 6.65
C VAL A 160 12.18 -19.83 7.61
N LYS A 161 12.41 -20.03 8.91
CA LYS A 161 11.64 -19.39 9.98
C LYS A 161 12.24 -18.02 10.25
N LEU A 162 11.43 -16.96 10.15
CA LEU A 162 11.87 -15.60 10.36
C LEU A 162 12.01 -15.29 11.86
N GLU A 163 13.13 -14.65 12.23
CA GLU A 163 13.42 -14.25 13.60
C GLU A 163 13.28 -12.73 13.81
N ASP A 164 13.71 -11.93 12.84
CA ASP A 164 13.58 -10.47 12.89
C ASP A 164 13.59 -9.85 11.47
N ILE A 165 13.16 -8.58 11.42
CA ILE A 165 13.35 -7.68 10.29
C ILE A 165 14.13 -6.46 10.74
N ASN A 166 15.03 -6.00 9.88
CA ASN A 166 15.90 -4.87 10.09
C ASN A 166 15.74 -3.83 8.99
N LEU A 167 15.72 -2.55 9.38
CA LEU A 167 15.54 -1.41 8.49
C LEU A 167 16.69 -0.44 8.68
N ASN A 168 17.43 -0.12 7.63
CA ASN A 168 18.46 0.90 7.63
C ASN A 168 17.88 2.24 7.19
N VAL A 169 17.41 3.02 8.16
CA VAL A 169 16.80 4.32 7.97
C VAL A 169 17.89 5.37 7.81
N ALA A 170 17.79 6.18 6.74
CA ALA A 170 18.71 7.27 6.46
C ALA A 170 18.17 8.63 6.94
N ILE A 171 16.87 8.86 6.82
CA ILE A 171 16.22 10.10 7.23
C ILE A 171 14.83 9.78 7.80
N CYS A 172 14.52 10.34 8.95
CA CYS A 172 13.19 10.39 9.53
C CYS A 172 12.91 11.80 10.03
N THR A 173 11.92 12.49 9.45
CA THR A 173 11.55 13.84 9.88
C THR A 173 10.38 13.86 10.85
N TYR A 174 9.73 12.72 11.06
CA TYR A 174 8.70 12.55 12.07
C TYR A 174 9.31 12.33 13.45
N ASP A 175 8.69 12.78 14.53
CA ASP A 175 9.13 12.47 15.89
C ASP A 175 9.04 10.97 16.18
N SER A 176 7.97 10.35 15.72
CA SER A 176 7.78 8.91 15.75
C SER A 176 6.98 8.43 14.55
N VAL A 177 7.22 7.21 14.12
CA VAL A 177 6.51 6.58 13.00
C VAL A 177 5.98 5.22 13.40
N THR A 178 4.93 4.79 12.71
CA THR A 178 4.43 3.43 12.78
C THR A 178 3.99 2.99 11.39
N TYR A 179 4.45 1.81 10.97
CA TYR A 179 4.13 1.20 9.69
C TYR A 179 3.62 -0.22 9.91
N ARG A 180 2.77 -0.70 9.02
CA ARG A 180 2.35 -2.10 8.99
C ARG A 180 3.34 -2.88 8.14
N LEU A 181 3.86 -3.99 8.70
CA LEU A 181 4.67 -4.95 7.96
C LEU A 181 3.75 -5.86 7.15
N ASN A 182 4.07 -6.04 5.87
CA ASN A 182 3.43 -7.04 5.03
C ASN A 182 4.49 -8.00 4.47
N ILE A 183 4.14 -9.27 4.35
CA ILE A 183 4.95 -10.30 3.71
C ILE A 183 4.05 -11.02 2.71
N TYR A 184 4.41 -10.93 1.43
CA TYR A 184 3.64 -11.52 0.36
C TYR A 184 4.37 -12.69 -0.27
N LYS A 185 3.63 -13.71 -0.66
CA LYS A 185 4.07 -14.74 -1.61
C LYS A 185 3.52 -14.40 -2.99
N THR A 186 4.30 -14.67 -4.03
CA THR A 186 3.80 -14.60 -5.40
C THR A 186 3.01 -15.87 -5.71
N VAL A 187 1.78 -15.71 -6.16
CA VAL A 187 0.95 -16.80 -6.68
C VAL A 187 0.97 -16.71 -8.20
N ASP A 188 1.36 -17.79 -8.87
CA ASP A 188 1.40 -17.89 -10.35
C ASP A 188 2.16 -16.75 -11.06
N ASN A 189 3.17 -16.18 -10.40
CA ASN A 189 3.97 -15.04 -10.87
C ASN A 189 3.17 -13.75 -11.18
N ILE A 190 1.92 -13.65 -10.76
CA ILE A 190 1.03 -12.54 -11.12
C ILE A 190 0.46 -11.84 -9.89
N GLU A 191 0.06 -12.59 -8.88
CA GLU A 191 -0.63 -12.06 -7.70
C GLU A 191 0.24 -12.15 -6.44
N TYR A 192 0.20 -11.09 -5.63
CA TYR A 192 0.85 -11.03 -4.33
C TYR A 192 -0.16 -11.33 -3.23
N LYS A 193 -0.03 -12.50 -2.58
CA LYS A 193 -0.89 -12.91 -1.46
C LYS A 193 -0.16 -12.69 -0.15
N ASN A 194 -0.73 -11.86 0.74
CA ASN A 194 -0.18 -11.68 2.09
C ASN A 194 -0.30 -12.98 2.89
N ILE A 195 0.82 -13.41 3.48
CA ILE A 195 0.91 -14.67 4.23
C ILE A 195 0.75 -14.47 5.74
N LEU A 196 0.72 -13.25 6.21
CA LEU A 196 0.52 -12.96 7.63
C LEU A 196 -0.91 -13.28 8.06
N THR A 197 -1.06 -13.82 9.26
CA THR A 197 -2.35 -14.19 9.84
C THR A 197 -2.92 -13.10 10.76
N GLN A 198 -2.06 -12.18 11.21
CA GLN A 198 -2.41 -11.03 12.05
C GLN A 198 -1.57 -9.82 11.65
N PRO A 199 -2.06 -8.60 11.89
CA PRO A 199 -1.30 -7.39 11.61
C PRO A 199 -0.05 -7.31 12.48
N ILE A 200 1.07 -6.92 11.87
CA ILE A 200 2.35 -6.68 12.55
C ILE A 200 2.75 -5.24 12.28
N TYR A 201 3.05 -4.52 13.35
CA TYR A 201 3.43 -3.10 13.28
C TYR A 201 4.88 -2.91 13.73
N ILE A 202 5.61 -2.05 13.03
CA ILE A 202 6.92 -1.56 13.43
C ILE A 202 6.82 -0.08 13.76
N SER A 203 7.28 0.28 14.96
CA SER A 203 7.22 1.66 15.45
C SER A 203 8.57 2.06 16.01
N PHE A 204 9.00 3.27 15.70
CA PHE A 204 10.25 3.84 16.22
C PHE A 204 10.21 5.37 16.19
N SER A 205 11.09 5.98 16.96
CA SER A 205 11.30 7.43 17.00
C SER A 205 12.57 7.82 16.22
N LYS A 206 12.67 9.08 15.81
CA LYS A 206 13.77 9.60 14.98
C LYS A 206 15.14 9.49 15.67
N ASP A 207 15.19 9.46 16.99
CA ASP A 207 16.42 9.31 17.79
C ASP A 207 17.01 7.88 17.77
N LYS A 208 16.30 6.92 17.14
CA LYS A 208 16.71 5.51 17.05
C LYS A 208 17.37 5.13 15.73
N ILE A 209 17.38 6.04 14.72
CA ILE A 209 17.82 5.68 13.37
C ILE A 209 19.31 5.56 13.15
N ASP A 210 20.14 5.90 14.13
CA ASP A 210 21.62 5.75 14.07
C ASP A 210 22.06 4.28 13.98
N LYS A 211 21.16 3.36 14.28
CA LYS A 211 21.34 1.92 14.17
C LYS A 211 20.18 1.31 13.38
N PRO A 212 20.34 0.09 12.84
CA PRO A 212 19.23 -0.60 12.22
C PRO A 212 18.03 -0.70 13.17
N ILE A 213 16.86 -0.33 12.68
CA ILE A 213 15.60 -0.52 13.40
C ILE A 213 15.23 -1.99 13.30
N THR A 214 15.17 -2.70 14.39
CA THR A 214 14.90 -4.14 14.44
C THR A 214 13.56 -4.43 15.07
N LEU A 215 12.77 -5.29 14.39
CA LEU A 215 11.53 -5.84 14.93
C LEU A 215 11.65 -7.37 15.04
N ALA A 216 11.51 -7.90 16.26
CA ALA A 216 11.50 -9.34 16.51
C ALA A 216 10.22 -9.99 15.93
N LEU A 217 10.39 -11.03 15.11
CA LEU A 217 9.33 -11.78 14.45
C LEU A 217 9.11 -13.18 15.01
N GLY A 218 10.02 -13.69 15.83
CA GLY A 218 10.02 -15.07 16.33
C GLY A 218 8.70 -15.52 16.94
N LYS A 219 8.00 -14.60 17.65
CA LYS A 219 6.68 -14.88 18.27
C LYS A 219 5.55 -15.13 17.27
N TYR A 220 5.71 -14.71 16.01
CA TYR A 220 4.68 -14.88 14.97
C TYR A 220 4.82 -16.17 14.19
N SER A 221 5.92 -16.92 14.40
CA SER A 221 6.19 -18.22 13.76
C SER A 221 6.05 -18.18 12.24
N ILE A 222 6.55 -17.12 11.60
CA ILE A 222 6.46 -16.90 10.15
C ILE A 222 7.47 -17.80 9.46
N ILE A 223 6.99 -18.68 8.57
CA ILE A 223 7.81 -19.57 7.75
C ILE A 223 7.66 -19.18 6.29
N VAL A 224 8.78 -18.99 5.60
CA VAL A 224 8.84 -18.57 4.21
C VAL A 224 9.67 -19.54 3.38
N GLU A 225 9.30 -19.67 2.10
CA GLU A 225 10.00 -20.47 1.09
C GLU A 225 9.75 -19.88 -0.29
N GLY A 226 10.80 -19.78 -1.12
CA GLY A 226 10.74 -19.19 -2.45
C GLY A 226 10.75 -17.66 -2.42
N ASP A 227 10.17 -17.05 -3.43
CA ASP A 227 10.13 -15.59 -3.57
C ASP A 227 9.08 -14.97 -2.64
N ILE A 228 9.54 -14.03 -1.82
CA ILE A 228 8.67 -13.20 -0.98
C ILE A 228 8.89 -11.71 -1.30
N LEU A 229 7.84 -10.92 -1.17
CA LEU A 229 7.91 -9.46 -1.18
C LEU A 229 7.63 -8.97 0.24
N VAL A 230 8.61 -8.31 0.84
CA VAL A 230 8.53 -7.76 2.21
C VAL A 230 8.38 -6.26 2.11
N THR A 231 7.33 -5.69 2.70
CA THR A 231 7.01 -4.27 2.58
C THR A 231 6.62 -3.63 3.90
N LEU A 232 6.80 -2.32 3.95
CA LEU A 232 6.16 -1.45 4.95
C LEU A 232 5.00 -0.73 4.29
N GLU A 233 3.91 -0.58 5.01
CA GLU A 233 2.70 0.10 4.57
C GLU A 233 2.38 1.27 5.48
N LEU A 234 2.13 2.44 4.89
CA LEU A 234 1.60 3.61 5.58
C LEU A 234 0.09 3.42 5.81
N TYR A 235 -0.28 2.83 6.93
CA TYR A 235 -1.66 2.50 7.26
C TYR A 235 -2.40 3.57 8.08
N LYS A 236 -1.67 4.57 8.56
CA LYS A 236 -2.17 5.65 9.40
C LYS A 236 -1.56 6.97 8.95
N ASP A 237 -2.36 8.03 8.98
CA ASP A 237 -1.89 9.39 8.72
C ASP A 237 -0.83 9.79 9.75
N LEU A 238 0.35 10.12 9.28
CA LEU A 238 1.48 10.60 10.08
C LEU A 238 1.70 12.12 9.94
N GLY A 239 0.85 12.80 9.16
CA GLY A 239 1.03 14.21 8.84
C GLY A 239 2.13 14.44 7.79
N GLN A 240 2.65 15.67 7.72
CA GLN A 240 3.72 16.02 6.79
C GLN A 240 5.08 15.56 7.31
N GLY A 241 5.82 14.89 6.45
CA GLY A 241 7.16 14.40 6.77
C GLY A 241 7.64 13.39 5.74
N LYS A 242 8.82 12.80 6.02
CA LYS A 242 9.41 11.77 5.19
C LYS A 242 10.14 10.73 6.01
N LEU A 243 10.12 9.49 5.54
CA LEU A 243 10.93 8.38 6.01
C LEU A 243 11.69 7.82 4.81
N LEU A 244 13.02 7.97 4.80
CA LEU A 244 13.88 7.50 3.71
C LEU A 244 14.87 6.47 4.25
N PHE A 245 15.10 5.43 3.44
CA PHE A 245 16.05 4.36 3.72
C PHE A 245 17.31 4.58 2.88
N TYR A 246 18.47 4.12 3.37
CA TYR A 246 19.64 3.94 2.54
C TYR A 246 19.29 3.02 1.37
N THR A 247 19.77 3.37 0.17
CA THR A 247 19.41 2.65 -1.06
C THR A 247 20.68 2.41 -1.88
N GLN A 248 20.79 1.23 -2.49
CA GLN A 248 21.93 0.87 -3.33
C GLN A 248 21.48 0.49 -4.72
N TYR A 249 22.13 1.09 -5.75
CA TYR A 249 21.95 0.68 -7.14
C TYR A 249 22.57 -0.69 -7.43
N PHE A 250 22.11 -1.34 -8.49
CA PHE A 250 22.65 -2.60 -9.04
C PHE A 250 22.52 -3.83 -8.14
N THR A 251 21.84 -3.75 -7.00
CA THR A 251 21.56 -4.89 -6.12
C THR A 251 20.19 -5.51 -6.36
N GLY A 252 19.24 -4.74 -6.88
CA GLY A 252 17.87 -5.17 -7.11
C GLY A 252 16.92 -4.02 -7.38
N PHE A 253 15.68 -4.19 -6.97
CA PHE A 253 14.61 -3.21 -7.16
C PHE A 253 13.87 -2.96 -5.85
N THR A 254 13.49 -1.72 -5.63
CA THR A 254 12.50 -1.36 -4.63
C THR A 254 11.11 -1.43 -5.27
N TYR A 255 10.25 -2.23 -4.71
CA TYR A 255 8.85 -2.36 -5.11
C TYR A 255 8.01 -1.35 -4.35
N HIS A 256 7.10 -0.70 -5.03
CA HIS A 256 6.21 0.27 -4.39
C HIS A 256 4.82 0.26 -5.00
N LYS A 257 3.87 0.65 -4.20
CA LYS A 257 2.47 0.84 -4.52
C LYS A 257 2.03 2.17 -3.90
N LYS A 258 1.30 3.00 -4.65
CA LYS A 258 1.00 4.39 -4.24
C LYS A 258 -0.13 4.51 -3.22
N THR A 259 -1.01 3.52 -3.13
CA THR A 259 -2.16 3.50 -2.21
C THR A 259 -2.69 2.08 -2.06
N SER A 260 -3.66 1.89 -1.17
CA SER A 260 -4.34 0.60 -0.98
C SER A 260 -4.85 0.02 -2.30
N GLU A 261 -4.66 -1.29 -2.52
CA GLU A 261 -5.07 -2.03 -3.72
C GLU A 261 -4.48 -1.51 -5.03
N GLY A 262 -3.56 -0.52 -4.98
CA GLY A 262 -2.91 0.08 -6.14
C GLY A 262 -2.02 -0.90 -6.90
N LYS A 263 -1.61 -0.50 -8.09
CA LYS A 263 -0.69 -1.29 -8.92
C LYS A 263 0.72 -1.27 -8.36
N TRP A 264 1.34 -2.44 -8.26
CA TRP A 264 2.76 -2.56 -7.97
C TRP A 264 3.62 -2.03 -9.11
N THR A 265 4.60 -1.23 -8.75
CA THR A 265 5.65 -0.71 -9.64
C THR A 265 7.00 -0.97 -8.99
N LYS A 266 8.07 -0.89 -9.76
CA LYS A 266 9.44 -1.09 -9.26
C LYS A 266 10.37 0.03 -9.75
N ALA A 267 11.26 0.48 -8.88
CA ALA A 267 12.32 1.42 -9.18
C ALA A 267 13.68 0.73 -9.06
N PRO A 268 14.67 1.09 -9.89
CA PRO A 268 16.03 0.60 -9.73
C PRO A 268 16.62 0.99 -8.36
N GLY A 269 17.38 0.08 -7.78
CA GLY A 269 17.95 0.22 -6.44
C GLY A 269 17.12 -0.46 -5.38
N GLU A 270 17.81 -1.01 -4.39
CA GLU A 270 17.23 -1.76 -3.28
C GLU A 270 17.43 -0.99 -1.98
N ILE A 271 16.36 -0.82 -1.22
CA ILE A 271 16.42 -0.17 0.10
C ILE A 271 17.04 -1.10 1.14
N GLY A 272 17.68 -0.53 2.14
CA GLY A 272 18.28 -1.25 3.28
C GLY A 272 17.23 -1.90 4.16
N MET A 273 16.69 -3.04 3.69
CA MET A 273 15.73 -3.88 4.41
C MET A 273 16.18 -5.33 4.31
N TYR A 274 16.34 -5.99 5.45
CA TYR A 274 16.79 -7.39 5.49
C TYR A 274 16.21 -8.13 6.69
N LEU A 275 16.18 -9.45 6.59
CA LEU A 275 15.64 -10.36 7.59
C LEU A 275 16.74 -11.27 8.13
N HIS A 276 16.64 -11.65 9.38
CA HIS A 276 17.32 -12.83 9.90
C HIS A 276 16.33 -13.97 10.11
N GLY A 277 16.80 -15.19 9.97
CA GLY A 277 16.00 -16.37 10.19
C GLY A 277 16.82 -17.62 10.35
N GLN A 278 16.14 -18.71 10.65
CA GLN A 278 16.72 -20.03 10.81
C GLN A 278 16.22 -20.96 9.70
N VAL A 279 17.16 -21.61 9.02
CA VAL A 279 16.83 -22.64 8.03
C VAL A 279 16.20 -23.82 8.73
N ILE A 280 15.02 -24.21 8.28
CA ILE A 280 14.31 -25.40 8.72
C ILE A 280 14.59 -26.49 7.68
N LYS A 281 15.31 -27.52 8.07
CA LYS A 281 15.42 -28.73 7.24
C LYS A 281 14.12 -29.53 7.36
N ARG A 282 13.48 -29.79 6.23
CA ARG A 282 12.43 -30.80 6.15
C ARG A 282 13.02 -32.20 6.21
#